data_40dfe20d0412f09c30895e4382cd120a
#
_entry.id   40dfe20d0412f09c30895e4382cd120a
#
_cell.length_a   1.000
_cell.length_b   1.000
_cell.length_c   1.000
_cell.angle_alpha   90.00
_cell.angle_beta   90.00
_cell.angle_gamma   90.00
#
_symmetry.space_group_name_H-M   'P 1'
#
loop_
_entity.id
_entity.type
_entity.pdbx_description
1 polymer ?
#
loop_
_entity_poly.entity_id
_entity_poly.type
_entity_poly.pdbx_seq_one_letter_code
_entity_poly.pdbx_strand_id
1 'polypeptide(L)'
;ILKGEYEDIHTSIFWYKLDSIDEVNDPSMWVKAQPNIGKTVSYETYHAAVEKAEKVPSERNDILAKRFGLPMEGFTYFFTYEETLPQKRKRDYWRMSCAVGADLSQGDDFCSFVFLFPLPHGEFGIKTRNYITEYTLTKLPGAMRHKYDEFMAEGSLIVMPGTVLDMMEVYEDLDRHITESQYDVCAIGYDPYNAREFIERWERENGPFGIEKVIQGSKTESVPLGELKKLAEQGALLFDEELMSYAMGNAITIEDTNGNRKLLKKRYEAKIDPVASLMDAFVAWKLNKEAFE
;
A
#
# COMPACT_ATOMS: atom_id res chain seq x y z
N ILE A 1 -31.94 -15.46 7.50
CA ILE A 1 -31.93 -15.80 8.92
C ILE A 1 -31.10 -14.79 9.69
N LEU A 2 -29.77 -14.72 9.52
CA LEU A 2 -28.88 -13.84 10.29
C LEU A 2 -29.22 -12.34 10.20
N LYS A 3 -29.82 -11.90 9.11
CA LYS A 3 -30.28 -10.51 8.90
C LYS A 3 -31.74 -10.28 9.26
N GLY A 4 -32.46 -11.29 9.78
CA GLY A 4 -33.88 -11.21 10.08
C GLY A 4 -34.82 -11.15 8.88
N GLU A 5 -34.29 -11.35 7.67
CA GLU A 5 -35.07 -11.32 6.42
C GLU A 5 -35.88 -12.61 6.17
N TYR A 6 -35.52 -13.67 6.87
CA TYR A 6 -36.16 -14.98 6.78
C TYR A 6 -36.16 -15.70 8.13
N GLU A 7 -37.32 -16.16 8.56
CA GLU A 7 -37.50 -16.97 9.77
C GLU A 7 -37.71 -18.43 9.43
N ASP A 8 -36.94 -19.31 10.07
CA ASP A 8 -37.11 -20.78 9.97
C ASP A 8 -37.09 -21.37 11.38
N ILE A 9 -38.27 -21.89 11.79
CA ILE A 9 -38.43 -22.46 13.12
C ILE A 9 -37.68 -23.78 13.34
N HIS A 10 -37.20 -24.40 12.25
CA HIS A 10 -36.44 -25.64 12.29
C HIS A 10 -34.93 -25.46 12.28
N THR A 11 -34.46 -24.22 12.15
CA THR A 11 -33.04 -23.89 12.08
C THR A 11 -32.62 -23.07 13.26
N SER A 12 -31.61 -23.55 14.01
CA SER A 12 -30.92 -22.78 15.06
C SER A 12 -29.48 -22.52 14.65
N ILE A 13 -29.04 -21.27 14.77
CA ILE A 13 -27.70 -20.87 14.41
C ILE A 13 -26.97 -20.46 15.69
N PHE A 14 -25.84 -21.13 15.97
CA PHE A 14 -24.89 -20.75 17.00
C PHE A 14 -23.61 -20.24 16.33
N TRP A 15 -23.36 -18.95 16.41
CA TRP A 15 -22.19 -18.34 15.79
C TRP A 15 -21.34 -17.67 16.85
N TYR A 16 -20.26 -18.34 17.24
CA TYR A 16 -19.23 -17.80 18.11
C TYR A 16 -18.28 -16.95 17.31
N LYS A 17 -18.27 -15.65 17.56
CA LYS A 17 -17.44 -14.69 16.82
C LYS A 17 -17.12 -13.47 17.67
N LEU A 18 -16.09 -12.73 17.30
CA LEU A 18 -15.90 -11.37 17.77
C LEU A 18 -16.93 -10.42 17.13
N ASP A 19 -17.26 -9.34 17.80
CA ASP A 19 -18.21 -8.36 17.30
C ASP A 19 -17.56 -7.39 16.31
N SER A 20 -16.28 -7.08 16.51
CA SER A 20 -15.48 -6.25 15.61
C SER A 20 -14.05 -6.77 15.46
N ILE A 21 -13.36 -6.27 14.43
CA ILE A 21 -11.95 -6.58 14.20
C ILE A 21 -11.04 -5.98 15.27
N ASP A 22 -11.45 -4.91 15.92
CA ASP A 22 -10.67 -4.23 16.97
C ASP A 22 -10.50 -5.12 18.21
N GLU A 23 -11.44 -6.05 18.42
CA GLU A 23 -11.37 -7.02 19.52
C GLU A 23 -10.31 -8.12 19.31
N VAL A 24 -9.74 -8.24 18.11
CA VAL A 24 -8.71 -9.25 17.81
C VAL A 24 -7.47 -9.05 18.69
N ASN A 25 -7.14 -7.81 19.01
CA ASN A 25 -5.99 -7.45 19.85
C ASN A 25 -6.28 -7.44 21.35
N ASP A 26 -7.52 -7.76 21.74
CA ASP A 26 -7.90 -7.88 23.15
C ASP A 26 -8.13 -9.36 23.54
N PRO A 27 -7.18 -10.01 24.24
CA PRO A 27 -7.31 -11.41 24.65
C PRO A 27 -8.54 -11.71 25.51
N SER A 28 -9.09 -10.72 26.24
CA SER A 28 -10.27 -10.89 27.06
C SER A 28 -11.54 -11.10 26.24
N MET A 29 -11.56 -10.65 24.98
CA MET A 29 -12.67 -10.78 24.07
C MET A 29 -12.67 -12.12 23.32
N TRP A 30 -11.55 -12.83 23.26
CA TRP A 30 -11.43 -14.08 22.47
C TRP A 30 -12.39 -15.19 22.91
N VAL A 31 -12.86 -15.16 24.14
CA VAL A 31 -13.87 -16.08 24.64
C VAL A 31 -15.17 -16.02 23.85
N LYS A 32 -15.49 -14.88 23.21
CA LYS A 32 -16.67 -14.74 22.34
C LYS A 32 -16.57 -15.65 21.10
N ALA A 33 -15.38 -15.75 20.52
CA ALA A 33 -15.11 -16.57 19.34
C ALA A 33 -14.74 -18.01 19.70
N GLN A 34 -14.11 -18.22 20.87
CA GLN A 34 -13.69 -19.52 21.35
C GLN A 34 -14.02 -19.70 22.84
N PRO A 35 -15.23 -20.22 23.16
CA PRO A 35 -15.65 -20.40 24.56
C PRO A 35 -14.76 -21.36 25.40
N ASN A 36 -13.96 -22.18 24.73
CA ASN A 36 -13.03 -23.12 25.37
C ASN A 36 -11.61 -22.56 25.57
N ILE A 37 -11.38 -21.29 25.23
CA ILE A 37 -10.07 -20.65 25.43
C ILE A 37 -9.72 -20.61 26.93
N GLY A 38 -8.48 -20.92 27.26
CA GLY A 38 -8.05 -21.07 28.65
C GLY A 38 -8.44 -22.41 29.32
N LYS A 39 -9.17 -23.29 28.61
CA LYS A 39 -9.53 -24.65 29.08
C LYS A 39 -8.88 -25.73 28.20
N THR A 40 -9.42 -25.96 27.02
CA THR A 40 -8.91 -26.96 26.06
C THR A 40 -8.10 -26.32 24.93
N VAL A 41 -8.22 -25.00 24.76
CA VAL A 41 -7.45 -24.20 23.79
C VAL A 41 -6.63 -23.17 24.55
N SER A 42 -5.31 -23.14 24.29
CA SER A 42 -4.44 -22.21 25.00
C SER A 42 -4.49 -20.78 24.43
N TYR A 43 -4.27 -19.79 25.27
CA TYR A 43 -4.14 -18.39 24.85
C TYR A 43 -2.93 -18.19 23.94
N GLU A 44 -1.84 -18.94 24.15
CA GLU A 44 -0.62 -18.86 23.33
C GLU A 44 -0.91 -19.21 21.86
N THR A 45 -1.80 -20.19 21.61
CA THR A 45 -2.21 -20.55 20.23
C THR A 45 -2.91 -19.40 19.55
N TYR A 46 -3.71 -18.61 20.27
CA TYR A 46 -4.40 -17.44 19.74
C TYR A 46 -3.47 -16.25 19.60
N HIS A 47 -2.55 -16.02 20.54
CA HIS A 47 -1.50 -15.01 20.41
C HIS A 47 -0.64 -15.26 19.16
N ALA A 48 -0.17 -16.50 18.95
CA ALA A 48 0.58 -16.85 17.76
C ALA A 48 -0.22 -16.64 16.45
N ALA A 49 -1.54 -16.91 16.49
CA ALA A 49 -2.41 -16.66 15.34
C ALA A 49 -2.58 -15.16 15.05
N VAL A 50 -2.75 -14.33 16.08
CA VAL A 50 -2.82 -12.86 15.94
C VAL A 50 -1.50 -12.32 15.38
N GLU A 51 -0.37 -12.71 15.98
CA GLU A 51 0.95 -12.31 15.52
C GLU A 51 1.19 -12.73 14.05
N LYS A 52 0.79 -13.94 13.67
CA LYS A 52 0.85 -14.39 12.28
C LYS A 52 -0.04 -13.57 11.37
N ALA A 53 -1.26 -13.24 11.79
CA ALA A 53 -2.18 -12.40 11.01
C ALA A 53 -1.67 -10.98 10.81
N GLU A 54 -0.85 -10.47 11.73
CA GLU A 54 -0.19 -9.16 11.60
C GLU A 54 1.03 -9.21 10.67
N LYS A 55 1.84 -10.26 10.80
CA LYS A 55 3.09 -10.43 10.05
C LYS A 55 2.87 -10.95 8.62
N VAL A 56 1.78 -11.70 8.38
CA VAL A 56 1.50 -12.38 7.10
C VAL A 56 0.15 -11.92 6.54
N PRO A 57 0.10 -10.78 5.83
CA PRO A 57 -1.15 -10.21 5.32
C PRO A 57 -1.98 -11.18 4.46
N SER A 58 -1.33 -12.02 3.67
CA SER A 58 -1.99 -13.02 2.82
C SER A 58 -2.78 -14.09 3.59
N GLU A 59 -2.38 -14.41 4.83
CA GLU A 59 -3.07 -15.36 5.69
C GLU A 59 -4.05 -14.70 6.67
N ARG A 60 -4.01 -13.38 6.79
CA ARG A 60 -4.80 -12.62 7.78
C ARG A 60 -6.28 -12.92 7.71
N ASN A 61 -6.88 -12.85 6.51
CA ASN A 61 -8.31 -13.07 6.34
C ASN A 61 -8.73 -14.48 6.74
N ASP A 62 -7.92 -15.47 6.39
CA ASP A 62 -8.16 -16.87 6.73
C ASP A 62 -8.08 -17.11 8.25
N ILE A 63 -7.09 -16.52 8.91
CA ILE A 63 -6.94 -16.58 10.37
C ILE A 63 -8.12 -15.89 11.05
N LEU A 64 -8.49 -14.68 10.64
CA LEU A 64 -9.57 -13.91 11.22
C LEU A 64 -10.93 -14.60 11.05
N ALA A 65 -11.19 -15.18 9.88
CA ALA A 65 -12.40 -15.95 9.64
C ALA A 65 -12.44 -17.24 10.46
N LYS A 66 -11.37 -18.04 10.47
CA LYS A 66 -11.36 -19.38 11.09
C LYS A 66 -11.20 -19.35 12.61
N ARG A 67 -10.41 -18.39 13.16
CA ARG A 67 -10.15 -18.32 14.60
C ARG A 67 -11.12 -17.44 15.34
N PHE A 68 -11.55 -16.35 14.70
CA PHE A 68 -12.34 -15.30 15.36
C PHE A 68 -13.79 -15.20 14.82
N GLY A 69 -14.16 -16.05 13.84
CA GLY A 69 -15.51 -16.08 13.27
C GLY A 69 -15.90 -14.78 12.55
N LEU A 70 -14.94 -13.90 12.27
CA LEU A 70 -15.20 -12.62 11.61
C LEU A 70 -15.56 -12.87 10.14
N PRO A 71 -16.67 -12.29 9.65
CA PRO A 71 -17.01 -12.37 8.24
C PRO A 71 -15.97 -11.57 7.45
N MET A 72 -15.07 -12.28 6.77
CA MET A 72 -14.10 -11.68 5.89
C MET A 72 -14.62 -11.74 4.46
N GLU A 73 -14.63 -10.59 3.80
CA GLU A 73 -14.89 -10.56 2.37
C GLU A 73 -13.75 -11.28 1.66
N GLY A 74 -14.07 -12.06 0.63
CA GLY A 74 -13.10 -12.88 -0.10
C GLY A 74 -12.17 -12.09 -1.02
N PHE A 75 -11.43 -11.13 -0.46
CA PHE A 75 -10.40 -10.41 -1.20
C PHE A 75 -9.11 -11.21 -1.25
N THR A 76 -8.50 -11.24 -2.41
CA THR A 76 -7.18 -11.82 -2.60
C THR A 76 -6.14 -10.73 -2.46
N TYR A 77 -5.18 -10.90 -1.54
CA TYR A 77 -4.01 -10.04 -1.50
C TYR A 77 -3.24 -10.15 -2.82
N PHE A 78 -2.78 -9.02 -3.31
CA PHE A 78 -2.13 -8.97 -4.61
C PHE A 78 -0.71 -9.53 -4.54
N PHE A 79 0.02 -9.24 -3.47
CA PHE A 79 1.35 -9.76 -3.22
C PHE A 79 1.34 -10.83 -2.13
N THR A 80 2.19 -11.85 -2.26
CA THR A 80 2.47 -12.81 -1.19
C THR A 80 3.36 -12.17 -0.13
N TYR A 81 3.47 -12.80 1.04
CA TYR A 81 4.34 -12.31 2.10
C TYR A 81 5.80 -12.21 1.65
N GLU A 82 6.29 -13.22 0.94
CA GLU A 82 7.66 -13.28 0.44
C GLU A 82 7.96 -12.13 -0.53
N GLU A 83 6.99 -11.75 -1.35
CA GLU A 83 7.10 -10.64 -2.30
C GLU A 83 7.10 -9.26 -1.61
N THR A 84 6.59 -9.18 -0.38
CA THR A 84 6.55 -7.93 0.39
C THR A 84 7.77 -7.72 1.29
N LEU A 85 8.72 -8.66 1.33
CA LEU A 85 9.88 -8.55 2.20
C LEU A 85 10.90 -7.53 1.67
N PRO A 86 11.27 -6.52 2.45
CA PRO A 86 12.28 -5.56 2.05
C PRO A 86 13.66 -6.20 2.04
N GLN A 87 14.54 -5.68 1.19
CA GLN A 87 15.93 -6.13 1.15
C GLN A 87 16.68 -5.67 2.40
N LYS A 88 17.50 -6.54 2.95
CA LYS A 88 18.34 -6.22 4.12
C LYS A 88 19.43 -5.18 3.84
N ARG A 89 19.84 -5.04 2.59
CA ARG A 89 20.90 -4.11 2.19
C ARG A 89 20.29 -2.89 1.54
N LYS A 90 20.53 -1.72 2.10
CA LYS A 90 20.19 -0.45 1.48
C LYS A 90 20.95 -0.29 0.17
N ARG A 91 20.22 0.10 -0.88
CA ARG A 91 20.78 0.44 -2.19
C ARG A 91 20.82 1.95 -2.35
N ASP A 92 21.88 2.42 -2.97
CA ASP A 92 22.03 3.80 -3.39
C ASP A 92 21.82 3.88 -4.90
N TYR A 93 20.99 4.83 -5.32
CA TYR A 93 20.65 5.08 -6.72
C TYR A 93 21.16 6.45 -7.20
N TRP A 94 22.18 6.96 -6.53
CA TRP A 94 22.79 8.24 -6.84
C TRP A 94 23.20 8.36 -8.32
N ARG A 95 22.77 9.42 -8.99
CA ARG A 95 22.97 9.67 -10.44
C ARG A 95 22.37 8.62 -11.34
N MET A 96 21.38 7.90 -10.91
CA MET A 96 20.69 6.94 -11.78
C MET A 96 19.43 7.56 -12.37
N SER A 97 19.14 7.19 -13.62
CA SER A 97 17.89 7.56 -14.28
C SER A 97 16.72 6.80 -13.68
N CYS A 98 15.60 7.50 -13.45
CA CYS A 98 14.39 6.92 -12.89
C CYS A 98 13.11 7.47 -13.52
N ALA A 99 12.04 6.70 -13.40
CA ALA A 99 10.68 7.18 -13.58
C ALA A 99 10.08 7.48 -12.21
N VAL A 100 9.31 8.56 -12.12
CA VAL A 100 8.54 8.91 -10.93
C VAL A 100 7.09 8.51 -11.13
N GLY A 101 6.46 7.93 -10.12
CA GLY A 101 5.01 7.78 -10.06
C GLY A 101 4.45 8.62 -8.95
N ALA A 102 3.27 9.22 -9.16
CA ALA A 102 2.66 10.14 -8.22
C ALA A 102 1.18 9.84 -8.02
N ASP A 103 0.82 9.49 -6.79
CA ASP A 103 -0.56 9.39 -6.30
C ASP A 103 -0.80 10.52 -5.29
N LEU A 104 -1.55 11.56 -5.73
CA LEU A 104 -1.64 12.83 -5.02
C LEU A 104 -2.88 12.89 -4.14
N SER A 105 -2.69 12.98 -2.85
CA SER A 105 -3.71 13.14 -1.81
C SER A 105 -3.58 14.49 -1.10
N GLN A 106 -4.69 15.01 -0.58
CA GLN A 106 -4.71 16.26 0.19
C GLN A 106 -4.37 16.08 1.69
N GLY A 107 -3.93 14.89 2.10
CA GLY A 107 -3.42 14.63 3.45
C GLY A 107 -4.24 13.67 4.32
N ASP A 108 -5.43 13.27 3.89
CA ASP A 108 -6.21 12.21 4.55
C ASP A 108 -5.58 10.83 4.26
N ASP A 109 -4.95 10.70 3.11
CA ASP A 109 -4.16 9.57 2.65
C ASP A 109 -2.71 9.96 2.43
N PHE A 110 -1.84 8.99 2.09
CA PHE A 110 -0.50 9.35 1.65
C PHE A 110 -0.57 10.11 0.31
N CYS A 111 0.07 11.27 0.26
CA CYS A 111 0.52 11.82 -1.01
C CYS A 111 1.84 11.10 -1.31
N SER A 112 1.83 10.19 -2.29
CA SER A 112 2.87 9.20 -2.49
C SER A 112 3.63 9.44 -3.79
N PHE A 113 4.96 9.34 -3.69
CA PHE A 113 5.85 9.33 -4.83
C PHE A 113 6.73 8.09 -4.78
N VAL A 114 6.86 7.40 -5.92
CA VAL A 114 7.76 6.28 -6.10
C VAL A 114 8.77 6.61 -7.17
N PHE A 115 10.05 6.41 -6.87
CA PHE A 115 11.15 6.45 -7.81
C PHE A 115 11.47 5.03 -8.26
N LEU A 116 11.30 4.76 -9.55
CA LEU A 116 11.54 3.47 -10.18
C LEU A 116 12.81 3.52 -11.03
N PHE A 117 13.83 2.80 -10.60
CA PHE A 117 15.15 2.74 -11.25
C PHE A 117 15.28 1.47 -12.08
N PRO A 118 15.28 1.54 -13.42
CA PRO A 118 15.60 0.38 -14.24
C PRO A 118 17.03 -0.10 -13.99
N LEU A 119 17.19 -1.40 -13.75
CA LEU A 119 18.46 -2.02 -13.47
C LEU A 119 18.80 -3.10 -14.52
N PRO A 120 20.07 -3.55 -14.61
CA PRO A 120 20.43 -4.69 -15.43
C PRO A 120 19.59 -5.92 -15.14
N HIS A 121 19.46 -6.79 -16.13
CA HIS A 121 18.72 -8.07 -16.04
C HIS A 121 17.21 -7.95 -15.84
N GLY A 122 16.62 -6.76 -16.07
CA GLY A 122 15.18 -6.54 -15.95
C GLY A 122 14.71 -6.37 -14.50
N GLU A 123 15.62 -6.10 -13.58
CA GLU A 123 15.30 -5.71 -12.21
C GLU A 123 14.94 -4.23 -12.13
N PHE A 124 14.22 -3.85 -11.07
CA PHE A 124 13.87 -2.47 -10.75
C PHE A 124 14.19 -2.14 -9.31
N GLY A 125 14.95 -1.08 -9.11
CA GLY A 125 15.11 -0.47 -7.80
C GLY A 125 13.92 0.43 -7.48
N ILE A 126 13.50 0.46 -6.23
CA ILE A 126 12.36 1.26 -5.77
C ILE A 126 12.78 2.06 -4.54
N LYS A 127 12.48 3.37 -4.58
CA LYS A 127 12.48 4.26 -3.43
C LYS A 127 11.18 5.01 -3.35
N THR A 128 10.77 5.36 -2.14
CA THR A 128 9.52 6.08 -1.92
C THR A 128 9.73 7.39 -1.17
N ARG A 129 8.85 8.35 -1.40
CA ARG A 129 8.73 9.54 -0.58
C ARG A 129 7.26 9.85 -0.42
N ASN A 130 6.77 9.81 0.81
CA ASN A 130 5.36 9.92 1.11
C ASN A 130 5.13 11.06 2.08
N TYR A 131 3.99 11.74 1.96
CA TYR A 131 3.63 12.88 2.78
C TYR A 131 2.28 12.68 3.44
N ILE A 132 2.18 13.10 4.69
CA ILE A 132 0.92 13.25 5.44
C ILE A 132 0.93 14.54 6.24
N THR A 133 -0.24 14.96 6.75
CA THR A 133 -0.32 16.10 7.66
C THR A 133 -0.07 15.68 9.12
N GLU A 134 0.40 16.61 9.94
CA GLU A 134 0.46 16.44 11.40
C GLU A 134 -0.92 16.06 11.97
N TYR A 135 -1.99 16.66 11.44
CA TYR A 135 -3.34 16.37 11.87
C TYR A 135 -3.73 14.91 11.65
N THR A 136 -3.46 14.35 10.49
CA THR A 136 -3.70 12.93 10.17
C THR A 136 -2.90 12.03 11.11
N LEU A 137 -1.64 12.39 11.37
CA LEU A 137 -0.77 11.65 12.28
C LEU A 137 -1.33 11.61 13.72
N THR A 138 -1.96 12.71 14.20
CA THR A 138 -2.54 12.76 15.56
C THR A 138 -3.79 11.88 15.73
N LYS A 139 -4.45 11.53 14.63
CA LYS A 139 -5.66 10.71 14.65
C LYS A 139 -5.41 9.21 14.58
N LEU A 140 -4.17 8.80 14.36
CA LEU A 140 -3.82 7.38 14.23
C LEU A 140 -4.00 6.65 15.58
N PRO A 141 -4.56 5.42 15.56
CA PRO A 141 -4.51 4.53 16.71
C PRO A 141 -3.08 4.29 17.19
N GLY A 142 -2.88 4.06 18.50
CA GLY A 142 -1.54 3.95 19.08
C GLY A 142 -0.64 2.90 18.44
N ALA A 143 -1.18 1.74 18.06
CA ALA A 143 -0.42 0.69 17.36
C ALA A 143 0.07 1.15 15.98
N MET A 144 -0.77 1.90 15.24
CA MET A 144 -0.41 2.45 13.94
C MET A 144 0.62 3.58 14.07
N ARG A 145 0.55 4.38 15.15
CA ARG A 145 1.48 5.47 15.39
C ARG A 145 2.93 4.98 15.44
N HIS A 146 3.20 3.90 16.16
CA HIS A 146 4.54 3.33 16.25
C HIS A 146 5.10 2.94 14.87
N LYS A 147 4.24 2.36 14.01
CA LYS A 147 4.64 2.00 12.65
C LYS A 147 4.96 3.22 11.78
N TYR A 148 4.20 4.30 11.93
CA TYR A 148 4.49 5.56 11.23
C TYR A 148 5.77 6.23 11.75
N ASP A 149 6.09 6.08 13.05
CA ASP A 149 7.37 6.54 13.60
C ASP A 149 8.56 5.79 12.96
N GLU A 150 8.42 4.50 12.65
CA GLU A 150 9.42 3.72 11.89
C GLU A 150 9.58 4.28 10.46
N PHE A 151 8.49 4.56 9.76
CA PHE A 151 8.53 5.15 8.40
C PHE A 151 9.16 6.54 8.37
N MET A 152 8.92 7.36 9.40
CA MET A 152 9.59 8.65 9.54
C MET A 152 11.09 8.47 9.83
N ALA A 153 11.47 7.51 10.67
CA ALA A 153 12.86 7.25 11.02
C ALA A 153 13.67 6.72 9.82
N GLU A 154 13.06 5.95 8.93
CA GLU A 154 13.73 5.50 7.69
C GLU A 154 13.77 6.57 6.59
N GLY A 155 12.97 7.64 6.72
CA GLY A 155 12.92 8.76 5.79
C GLY A 155 11.95 8.59 4.61
N SER A 156 11.15 7.52 4.60
CA SER A 156 10.13 7.26 3.56
C SER A 156 8.82 8.02 3.78
N LEU A 157 8.57 8.51 5.00
CA LEU A 157 7.39 9.30 5.37
C LEU A 157 7.79 10.67 5.91
N ILE A 158 7.25 11.72 5.32
CA ILE A 158 7.42 13.12 5.71
C ILE A 158 6.12 13.65 6.29
N VAL A 159 6.18 14.29 7.45
CA VAL A 159 5.04 14.92 8.09
C VAL A 159 5.08 16.41 7.83
N MET A 160 4.06 16.90 7.14
CA MET A 160 3.90 18.33 6.82
C MET A 160 2.98 19.01 7.86
N PRO A 161 3.21 20.28 8.19
CA PRO A 161 2.38 21.00 9.15
C PRO A 161 0.94 21.20 8.64
N GLY A 162 0.00 21.35 9.57
CA GLY A 162 -1.39 21.72 9.25
C GLY A 162 -2.35 20.53 9.09
N THR A 163 -3.49 20.82 8.46
CA THR A 163 -4.61 19.87 8.31
C THR A 163 -4.82 19.39 6.87
N VAL A 164 -4.24 20.08 5.90
CA VAL A 164 -4.27 19.78 4.46
C VAL A 164 -2.88 19.96 3.91
N LEU A 165 -2.46 19.10 3.01
CA LEU A 165 -1.16 19.22 2.34
C LEU A 165 -1.18 20.39 1.35
N ASP A 166 -0.21 21.29 1.49
CA ASP A 166 0.09 22.26 0.47
C ASP A 166 0.92 21.61 -0.65
N MET A 167 0.33 21.49 -1.83
CA MET A 167 0.99 20.84 -2.96
C MET A 167 2.24 21.55 -3.42
N MET A 168 2.38 22.85 -3.14
CA MET A 168 3.59 23.59 -3.48
C MET A 168 4.73 23.28 -2.51
N GLU A 169 4.43 23.17 -1.21
CA GLU A 169 5.42 22.74 -0.22
C GLU A 169 5.86 21.28 -0.47
N VAL A 170 4.89 20.39 -0.84
CA VAL A 170 5.19 19.01 -1.25
C VAL A 170 6.12 18.99 -2.47
N TYR A 171 5.83 19.83 -3.47
CA TYR A 171 6.66 19.97 -4.66
C TYR A 171 8.09 20.42 -4.31
N GLU A 172 8.23 21.44 -3.49
CA GLU A 172 9.55 21.99 -3.11
C GLU A 172 10.40 20.99 -2.31
N ASP A 173 9.75 20.20 -1.45
CA ASP A 173 10.46 19.16 -0.70
C ASP A 173 10.86 17.99 -1.61
N LEU A 174 9.99 17.59 -2.55
CA LEU A 174 10.27 16.53 -3.53
C LEU A 174 11.41 16.95 -4.47
N ASP A 175 11.36 18.17 -5.02
CA ASP A 175 12.38 18.72 -5.91
C ASP A 175 13.75 18.81 -5.23
N ARG A 176 13.76 19.30 -3.99
CA ARG A 176 14.96 19.28 -3.15
C ARG A 176 15.50 17.87 -2.96
N HIS A 177 14.64 16.90 -2.65
CA HIS A 177 15.04 15.51 -2.48
C HIS A 177 15.64 14.91 -3.77
N ILE A 178 15.02 15.16 -4.92
CA ILE A 178 15.54 14.74 -6.23
C ILE A 178 16.93 15.35 -6.47
N THR A 179 17.07 16.64 -6.21
CA THR A 179 18.33 17.38 -6.40
C THR A 179 19.44 16.87 -5.47
N GLU A 180 19.15 16.69 -4.18
CA GLU A 180 20.12 16.19 -3.20
C GLU A 180 20.54 14.76 -3.47
N SER A 181 19.61 13.91 -3.88
CA SER A 181 19.85 12.52 -4.28
C SER A 181 20.48 12.40 -5.67
N GLN A 182 20.52 13.51 -6.42
CA GLN A 182 20.97 13.57 -7.81
C GLN A 182 20.30 12.54 -8.72
N TYR A 183 19.00 12.30 -8.52
CA TYR A 183 18.22 11.43 -9.40
C TYR A 183 18.01 12.11 -10.75
N ASP A 184 18.19 11.35 -11.82
CA ASP A 184 17.92 11.78 -13.18
C ASP A 184 16.51 11.32 -13.56
N VAL A 185 15.52 12.22 -13.39
CA VAL A 185 14.11 11.88 -13.64
C VAL A 185 13.79 12.04 -15.11
N CYS A 186 13.62 10.91 -15.82
CA CYS A 186 13.32 10.87 -17.25
C CYS A 186 11.82 10.89 -17.56
N ALA A 187 10.97 10.45 -16.63
CA ALA A 187 9.52 10.42 -16.84
C ALA A 187 8.78 10.51 -15.51
N ILE A 188 7.53 11.02 -15.56
CA ILE A 188 6.58 11.03 -14.44
C ILE A 188 5.22 10.49 -14.89
N GLY A 189 4.70 9.49 -14.15
CA GLY A 189 3.34 8.98 -14.28
C GLY A 189 2.47 9.44 -13.12
N TYR A 190 1.21 9.80 -13.37
CA TYR A 190 0.34 10.31 -12.33
C TYR A 190 -1.14 10.05 -12.59
N ASP A 191 -1.91 9.84 -11.50
CA ASP A 191 -3.37 9.91 -11.57
C ASP A 191 -3.80 11.38 -11.72
N PRO A 192 -4.65 11.73 -12.70
CA PRO A 192 -5.11 13.10 -12.92
C PRO A 192 -5.95 13.67 -11.78
N TYR A 193 -6.45 12.84 -10.85
CA TYR A 193 -7.22 13.32 -9.72
C TYR A 193 -6.35 14.17 -8.78
N ASN A 194 -6.76 15.39 -8.48
CA ASN A 194 -6.02 16.37 -7.66
C ASN A 194 -4.63 16.79 -8.18
N ALA A 195 -4.20 16.35 -9.38
CA ALA A 195 -2.82 16.52 -9.83
C ALA A 195 -2.53 17.84 -10.55
N ARG A 196 -3.55 18.62 -10.89
CA ARG A 196 -3.42 19.74 -11.81
C ARG A 196 -2.34 20.75 -11.41
N GLU A 197 -2.41 21.27 -10.19
CA GLU A 197 -1.50 22.31 -9.72
C GLU A 197 -0.04 21.80 -9.65
N PHE A 198 0.15 20.59 -9.14
CA PHE A 198 1.46 19.95 -9.05
C PHE A 198 2.07 19.73 -10.44
N ILE A 199 1.30 19.19 -11.38
CA ILE A 199 1.79 18.87 -12.73
C ILE A 199 2.03 20.13 -13.57
N GLU A 200 1.21 21.17 -13.44
CA GLU A 200 1.46 22.47 -14.10
C GLU A 200 2.80 23.09 -13.63
N ARG A 201 3.15 22.93 -12.36
CA ARG A 201 4.46 23.34 -11.84
C ARG A 201 5.59 22.44 -12.33
N TRP A 202 5.38 21.12 -12.29
CA TRP A 202 6.36 20.15 -12.80
C TRP A 202 6.73 20.44 -14.26
N GLU A 203 5.72 20.59 -15.12
CA GLU A 203 5.92 20.88 -16.55
C GLU A 203 6.69 22.19 -16.78
N ARG A 204 6.39 23.23 -16.00
CA ARG A 204 7.06 24.51 -16.10
C ARG A 204 8.54 24.45 -15.72
N GLU A 205 8.90 23.66 -14.72
CA GLU A 205 10.26 23.58 -14.19
C GLU A 205 11.10 22.49 -14.86
N ASN A 206 10.49 21.38 -15.28
CA ASN A 206 11.18 20.23 -15.89
C ASN A 206 10.91 20.06 -17.39
N GLY A 207 10.00 20.84 -17.96
CA GLY A 207 9.59 20.71 -19.37
C GLY A 207 8.44 19.74 -19.58
N PRO A 208 7.88 19.66 -20.80
CA PRO A 208 6.67 18.91 -21.11
C PRO A 208 6.88 17.44 -21.44
N PHE A 209 8.11 16.96 -21.45
CA PHE A 209 8.45 15.59 -21.89
C PHE A 209 8.32 14.58 -20.74
N GLY A 210 7.95 13.35 -21.09
CA GLY A 210 7.86 12.25 -20.13
C GLY A 210 6.74 12.37 -19.10
N ILE A 211 5.72 13.24 -19.32
CA ILE A 211 4.59 13.43 -18.41
C ILE A 211 3.42 12.56 -18.88
N GLU A 212 3.10 11.51 -18.13
CA GLU A 212 2.15 10.48 -18.51
C GLU A 212 0.94 10.44 -17.57
N LYS A 213 -0.27 10.58 -18.15
CA LYS A 213 -1.51 10.39 -17.41
C LYS A 213 -1.85 8.91 -17.28
N VAL A 214 -1.96 8.43 -16.06
CA VAL A 214 -2.37 7.06 -15.74
C VAL A 214 -3.77 7.11 -15.12
N ILE A 215 -4.78 6.86 -15.93
CA ILE A 215 -6.18 6.88 -15.45
C ILE A 215 -6.44 5.60 -14.67
N GLN A 216 -6.82 5.73 -13.39
CA GLN A 216 -7.17 4.59 -12.56
C GLN A 216 -8.45 3.90 -13.05
N GLY A 217 -8.39 2.57 -13.21
CA GLY A 217 -9.52 1.77 -13.64
C GLY A 217 -9.11 0.37 -14.12
N SER A 218 -10.02 -0.62 -14.01
CA SER A 218 -9.69 -2.02 -14.31
C SER A 218 -9.13 -2.25 -15.71
N LYS A 219 -9.53 -1.45 -16.70
CA LYS A 219 -9.03 -1.57 -18.08
C LYS A 219 -7.59 -1.06 -18.26
N THR A 220 -7.21 -0.03 -17.51
CA THR A 220 -5.90 0.62 -17.62
C THR A 220 -4.88 0.00 -16.68
N GLU A 221 -5.30 -0.38 -15.47
CA GLU A 221 -4.42 -0.96 -14.45
C GLU A 221 -4.10 -2.44 -14.69
N SER A 222 -5.01 -3.21 -15.32
CA SER A 222 -4.91 -4.67 -15.39
C SER A 222 -3.60 -5.17 -15.99
N VAL A 223 -3.13 -4.56 -17.07
CA VAL A 223 -1.88 -4.97 -17.74
C VAL A 223 -0.65 -4.58 -16.89
N PRO A 224 -0.49 -3.32 -16.47
CA PRO A 224 0.64 -2.94 -15.60
C PRO A 224 0.70 -3.73 -14.31
N LEU A 225 -0.43 -3.96 -13.64
CA LEU A 225 -0.49 -4.78 -12.42
C LEU A 225 -0.04 -6.22 -12.69
N GLY A 226 -0.50 -6.82 -13.80
CA GLY A 226 -0.07 -8.17 -14.17
C GLY A 226 1.43 -8.29 -14.43
N GLU A 227 2.05 -7.26 -14.99
CA GLU A 227 3.49 -7.19 -15.21
C GLU A 227 4.26 -6.98 -13.91
N LEU A 228 3.81 -6.04 -13.06
CA LEU A 228 4.38 -5.82 -11.73
C LEU A 228 4.31 -7.07 -10.87
N LYS A 229 3.19 -7.82 -10.93
CA LYS A 229 3.06 -9.09 -10.23
C LYS A 229 4.11 -10.10 -10.66
N LYS A 230 4.35 -10.24 -11.97
CA LYS A 230 5.40 -11.13 -12.49
C LYS A 230 6.79 -10.72 -12.04
N LEU A 231 7.08 -9.41 -12.01
CA LEU A 231 8.35 -8.90 -11.51
C LEU A 231 8.51 -9.21 -10.01
N ALA A 232 7.45 -9.06 -9.21
CA ALA A 232 7.46 -9.43 -7.80
C ALA A 232 7.72 -10.93 -7.59
N GLU A 233 7.04 -11.80 -8.34
CA GLU A 233 7.22 -13.26 -8.33
C GLU A 233 8.65 -13.69 -8.70
N GLN A 234 9.30 -12.91 -9.56
CA GLN A 234 10.70 -13.12 -9.96
C GLN A 234 11.72 -12.54 -8.99
N GLY A 235 11.26 -11.83 -7.93
CA GLY A 235 12.13 -11.09 -7.03
C GLY A 235 12.85 -9.92 -7.69
N ALA A 236 12.29 -9.38 -8.78
CA ALA A 236 12.87 -8.31 -9.58
C ALA A 236 12.46 -6.89 -9.13
N LEU A 237 11.57 -6.76 -8.15
CA LEU A 237 11.26 -5.49 -7.48
C LEU A 237 12.11 -5.37 -6.22
N LEU A 238 13.06 -4.45 -6.24
CA LEU A 238 14.10 -4.32 -5.21
C LEU A 238 13.88 -3.06 -4.38
N PHE A 239 13.37 -3.21 -3.18
CA PHE A 239 13.14 -2.13 -2.21
C PHE A 239 13.70 -2.51 -0.84
N ASP A 240 13.98 -1.52 -0.01
CA ASP A 240 14.55 -1.68 1.33
C ASP A 240 13.81 -0.87 2.40
N GLU A 241 12.61 -0.38 2.08
CA GLU A 241 11.79 0.46 2.93
C GLU A 241 10.62 -0.33 3.52
N GLU A 242 10.40 -0.20 4.83
CA GLU A 242 9.29 -0.83 5.55
C GLU A 242 7.93 -0.25 5.12
N LEU A 243 7.90 1.04 4.73
CA LEU A 243 6.67 1.66 4.22
C LEU A 243 6.22 0.99 2.92
N MET A 244 7.14 0.73 1.97
CA MET A 244 6.81 0.03 0.73
C MET A 244 6.35 -1.40 1.01
N SER A 245 7.04 -2.12 1.91
CA SER A 245 6.63 -3.44 2.38
C SER A 245 5.20 -3.43 2.94
N TYR A 246 4.90 -2.46 3.80
CA TYR A 246 3.58 -2.28 4.38
C TYR A 246 2.50 -2.02 3.33
N ALA A 247 2.77 -1.14 2.36
CA ALA A 247 1.83 -0.83 1.29
C ALA A 247 1.56 -2.04 0.39
N MET A 248 2.59 -2.79 0.00
CA MET A 248 2.45 -4.04 -0.75
C MET A 248 1.64 -5.09 0.01
N GLY A 249 1.89 -5.22 1.33
CA GLY A 249 1.13 -6.14 2.19
C GLY A 249 -0.36 -5.79 2.33
N ASN A 250 -0.74 -4.54 2.11
CA ASN A 250 -2.13 -4.08 2.13
C ASN A 250 -2.82 -4.12 0.76
N ALA A 251 -2.06 -4.29 -0.32
CA ALA A 251 -2.60 -4.25 -1.68
C ALA A 251 -3.50 -5.45 -1.94
N ILE A 252 -4.75 -5.17 -2.28
CA ILE A 252 -5.72 -6.17 -2.76
C ILE A 252 -6.16 -5.79 -4.15
N THR A 253 -6.62 -6.78 -4.91
CA THR A 253 -7.20 -6.55 -6.24
C THR A 253 -8.61 -7.11 -6.30
N ILE A 254 -9.41 -6.47 -7.13
CA ILE A 254 -10.69 -7.01 -7.58
C ILE A 254 -10.64 -7.23 -9.08
N GLU A 255 -11.33 -8.26 -9.52
CA GLU A 255 -11.52 -8.54 -10.95
C GLU A 255 -12.92 -8.11 -11.39
N ASP A 256 -13.02 -7.49 -12.57
CA ASP A 256 -14.29 -7.24 -13.22
C ASP A 256 -14.79 -8.52 -13.93
N THR A 257 -16.00 -8.46 -14.51
CA THR A 257 -16.60 -9.58 -15.24
C THR A 257 -15.80 -10.05 -16.47
N ASN A 258 -14.84 -9.26 -16.92
CA ASN A 258 -13.96 -9.56 -18.06
C ASN A 258 -12.58 -10.06 -17.59
N GLY A 259 -12.36 -10.23 -16.28
CA GLY A 259 -11.09 -10.64 -15.72
C GLY A 259 -10.04 -9.52 -15.62
N ASN A 260 -10.42 -8.26 -15.84
CA ASN A 260 -9.52 -7.14 -15.64
C ASN A 260 -9.40 -6.82 -14.15
N ARG A 261 -8.18 -6.55 -13.70
CA ARG A 261 -7.85 -6.27 -12.30
C ARG A 261 -7.64 -4.80 -12.07
N LYS A 262 -8.03 -4.34 -10.89
CA LYS A 262 -7.65 -3.03 -10.38
C LYS A 262 -7.27 -3.12 -8.91
N LEU A 263 -6.44 -2.20 -8.46
CA LEU A 263 -6.15 -2.01 -7.04
C LEU A 263 -7.42 -1.56 -6.30
N LEU A 264 -7.61 -2.10 -5.11
CA LEU A 264 -8.69 -1.70 -4.22
C LEU A 264 -8.13 -1.41 -2.84
N LYS A 265 -8.54 -0.28 -2.29
CA LYS A 265 -8.33 0.09 -0.90
C LYS A 265 -9.47 -0.48 -0.07
N LYS A 266 -9.19 -1.47 0.75
CA LYS A 266 -10.21 -2.17 1.53
C LYS A 266 -10.76 -1.34 2.68
N ARG A 267 -9.90 -0.51 3.32
CA ARG A 267 -10.22 0.33 4.46
C ARG A 267 -9.42 1.62 4.36
N TYR A 268 -9.95 2.66 4.97
CA TYR A 268 -9.28 3.95 5.08
C TYR A 268 -7.86 3.84 5.69
N GLU A 269 -7.67 2.89 6.61
CA GLU A 269 -6.38 2.65 7.29
C GLU A 269 -5.38 1.84 6.47
N ALA A 270 -5.85 1.11 5.44
CA ALA A 270 -4.99 0.30 4.57
C ALA A 270 -4.38 1.17 3.48
N LYS A 271 -3.20 1.72 3.74
CA LYS A 271 -2.48 2.57 2.79
C LYS A 271 -1.84 1.73 1.69
N ILE A 272 -2.27 1.96 0.45
CA ILE A 272 -1.75 1.31 -0.76
C ILE A 272 -1.21 2.32 -1.77
N ASP A 273 -1.23 3.59 -1.43
CA ASP A 273 -0.87 4.71 -2.29
C ASP A 273 0.55 4.54 -2.89
N PRO A 274 1.55 4.01 -2.16
CA PRO A 274 2.87 3.70 -2.76
C PRO A 274 2.81 2.62 -3.84
N VAL A 275 1.84 1.68 -3.78
CA VAL A 275 1.66 0.67 -4.83
C VAL A 275 0.99 1.27 -6.07
N ALA A 276 0.05 2.19 -5.89
CA ALA A 276 -0.55 2.96 -6.98
C ALA A 276 0.54 3.81 -7.67
N SER A 277 1.33 4.54 -6.89
CA SER A 277 2.47 5.31 -7.42
C SER A 277 3.51 4.43 -8.13
N LEU A 278 3.78 3.21 -7.62
CA LEU A 278 4.67 2.25 -8.30
C LEU A 278 4.12 1.87 -9.67
N MET A 279 2.82 1.64 -9.77
CA MET A 279 2.15 1.34 -11.04
C MET A 279 2.28 2.54 -12.01
N ASP A 280 2.07 3.76 -11.53
CA ASP A 280 2.18 4.97 -12.33
C ASP A 280 3.62 5.19 -12.84
N ALA A 281 4.62 4.97 -11.98
CA ALA A 281 6.04 5.01 -12.39
C ALA A 281 6.37 3.96 -13.43
N PHE A 282 5.84 2.75 -13.27
CA PHE A 282 6.08 1.66 -14.20
C PHE A 282 5.44 1.94 -15.58
N VAL A 283 4.25 2.52 -15.62
CA VAL A 283 3.61 2.95 -16.89
C VAL A 283 4.42 4.06 -17.55
N ALA A 284 4.85 5.08 -16.80
CA ALA A 284 5.67 6.16 -17.33
C ALA A 284 6.99 5.65 -17.90
N TRP A 285 7.69 4.75 -17.19
CA TRP A 285 8.88 4.08 -17.69
C TRP A 285 8.62 3.32 -19.00
N LYS A 286 7.53 2.54 -19.08
CA LYS A 286 7.20 1.76 -20.28
C LYS A 286 6.97 2.63 -21.51
N LEU A 287 6.34 3.77 -21.33
CA LEU A 287 6.03 4.70 -22.43
C LEU A 287 7.26 5.50 -22.89
N ASN A 288 8.26 5.65 -22.04
CA ASN A 288 9.44 6.48 -22.27
C ASN A 288 10.77 5.69 -22.23
N LYS A 289 10.77 4.40 -22.59
CA LYS A 289 11.95 3.52 -22.48
C LYS A 289 13.21 4.09 -23.13
N GLU A 290 13.08 4.76 -24.26
CA GLU A 290 14.20 5.37 -25.00
C GLU A 290 14.94 6.45 -24.19
N ALA A 291 14.27 7.08 -23.20
CA ALA A 291 14.89 8.07 -22.34
C ALA A 291 15.80 7.46 -21.25
N PHE A 292 15.78 6.14 -21.10
CA PHE A 292 16.56 5.38 -20.10
C PHE A 292 17.72 4.59 -20.71
N GLU A 293 17.87 4.62 -22.03
CA GLU A 293 18.98 4.01 -22.79
C GLU A 293 20.15 4.99 -22.94
#